data_9b589094883ea730dc2799bf4aa607df
#
_entry.id   9b589094883ea730dc2799bf4aa607df
#
_cell.length_a   1.000
_cell.length_b   1.000
_cell.length_c   1.000
_cell.angle_alpha   90.00
_cell.angle_beta   90.00
_cell.angle_gamma   90.00
#
_symmetry.space_group_name_H-M   'P 1'
#
loop_
_entity.id
_entity.type
_entity.pdbx_description
1 polymer ?
#
loop_
_entity_poly.entity_id
_entity_poly.type
_entity_poly.pdbx_seq_one_letter_code
_entity_poly.pdbx_strand_id
1 'polypeptide(L)'
;MSNPYQRKLALAGLDPSEYTLDELRALVRKLLDQKIHGLSFSPYVAGQGPGTELSEAQIRERLAVIEDHVHWIRTFSCTDGHEKIPAIAAEKGIKSMVGVWLDDDREKNEEEIRNAIVIANAGHAAIVGVGNEVLLRGELTADELVAYIEQVKAAMPDDVQVGYVDAYFEFEDHPSIAAACDVILANCYPFWEGCPADHALLYMKEMYRRAQRAANGKPVIVSETGWPNVGTATDGAEPSLENAIRYLLNTYRWAEEDDVDVIYFSAFDEAWKVGAEGDVGAYWGLWDADGNPKYS
;
A
#
# COMPACT_ATOMS: atom_id res chain seq x y z
N MET A 1 -37.40 17.46 6.62
CA MET A 1 -37.27 15.99 6.51
C MET A 1 -36.07 15.73 5.63
N SER A 2 -34.97 15.23 6.16
CA SER A 2 -33.75 14.94 5.39
C SER A 2 -34.05 13.81 4.38
N ASN A 3 -33.70 14.06 3.13
CA ASN A 3 -33.84 13.12 2.02
C ASN A 3 -33.19 11.77 2.42
N PRO A 4 -33.86 10.61 2.22
CA PRO A 4 -33.27 9.29 2.47
C PRO A 4 -31.96 9.06 1.71
N TYR A 5 -31.76 9.76 0.61
CA TYR A 5 -30.52 9.76 -0.18
C TYR A 5 -29.37 10.44 0.56
N GLN A 6 -29.61 11.57 1.22
CA GLN A 6 -28.63 12.27 2.04
C GLN A 6 -28.18 11.48 3.26
N ARG A 7 -29.09 10.67 3.86
CA ARG A 7 -28.71 9.74 4.94
C ARG A 7 -27.82 8.60 4.47
N LYS A 8 -27.99 8.11 3.24
CA LYS A 8 -27.10 7.09 2.65
C LYS A 8 -25.73 7.67 2.32
N LEU A 9 -25.66 8.92 1.86
CA LEU A 9 -24.41 9.63 1.60
C LEU A 9 -23.64 9.93 2.91
N ALA A 10 -24.32 10.23 4.01
CA ALA A 10 -23.69 10.39 5.32
C ALA A 10 -22.99 9.12 5.83
N LEU A 11 -23.43 7.92 5.39
CA LEU A 11 -22.75 6.65 5.67
C LEU A 11 -21.51 6.42 4.76
N ALA A 12 -21.35 7.21 3.71
CA ALA A 12 -20.24 7.14 2.76
C ALA A 12 -19.02 8.00 3.18
N GLY A 13 -19.04 8.55 4.39
CA GLY A 13 -17.94 9.35 4.93
C GLY A 13 -18.12 10.86 4.71
N LEU A 14 -17.01 11.58 4.58
CA LEU A 14 -16.95 13.03 4.38
C LEU A 14 -17.60 13.42 3.04
N ASP A 15 -18.50 14.40 3.08
CA ASP A 15 -19.05 15.04 1.89
C ASP A 15 -18.16 16.26 1.52
N PRO A 16 -17.37 16.18 0.44
CA PRO A 16 -16.47 17.27 0.08
C PRO A 16 -17.21 18.55 -0.29
N SER A 17 -18.50 18.49 -0.68
CA SER A 17 -19.29 19.68 -1.01
C SER A 17 -19.58 20.59 0.21
N GLU A 18 -19.38 20.08 1.42
CA GLU A 18 -19.51 20.82 2.68
C GLU A 18 -18.25 21.62 3.04
N TYR A 19 -17.16 21.45 2.30
CA TYR A 19 -15.84 22.02 2.57
C TYR A 19 -15.30 22.77 1.37
N THR A 20 -14.57 23.82 1.63
CA THR A 20 -13.68 24.44 0.64
C THR A 20 -12.43 23.58 0.44
N LEU A 21 -11.74 23.75 -0.68
CA LEU A 21 -10.48 23.03 -0.93
C LEU A 21 -9.41 23.31 0.15
N ASP A 22 -9.36 24.54 0.66
CA ASP A 22 -8.41 24.91 1.71
C ASP A 22 -8.75 24.24 3.06
N GLU A 23 -10.03 24.06 3.37
CA GLU A 23 -10.46 23.29 4.53
C GLU A 23 -10.13 21.81 4.39
N LEU A 24 -10.35 21.21 3.21
CA LEU A 24 -9.96 19.84 2.92
C LEU A 24 -8.44 19.64 3.07
N ARG A 25 -7.63 20.55 2.53
CA ARG A 25 -6.17 20.54 2.70
C ARG A 25 -5.75 20.67 4.17
N ALA A 26 -6.44 21.52 4.95
CA ALA A 26 -6.18 21.65 6.38
C ALA A 26 -6.47 20.35 7.14
N LEU A 27 -7.51 19.59 6.74
CA LEU A 27 -7.81 18.27 7.30
C LEU A 27 -6.71 17.25 6.97
N VAL A 28 -6.17 17.26 5.74
CA VAL A 28 -5.05 16.39 5.35
C VAL A 28 -3.80 16.72 6.17
N ARG A 29 -3.43 18.01 6.30
CA ARG A 29 -2.30 18.40 7.16
C ARG A 29 -2.47 17.88 8.58
N LYS A 30 -3.66 18.07 9.18
CA LYS A 30 -3.96 17.57 10.53
C LYS A 30 -3.83 16.05 10.63
N LEU A 31 -4.27 15.31 9.60
CA LEU A 31 -4.13 13.85 9.55
C LEU A 31 -2.66 13.44 9.53
N LEU A 32 -1.86 14.05 8.66
CA LEU A 32 -0.43 13.77 8.52
C LEU A 32 0.38 14.17 9.77
N ASP A 33 0.02 15.27 10.44
CA ASP A 33 0.65 15.70 11.69
C ASP A 33 0.38 14.72 12.86
N GLN A 34 -0.67 13.92 12.79
CA GLN A 34 -0.98 12.87 13.77
C GLN A 34 -0.29 11.54 13.47
N LYS A 35 0.46 11.46 12.38
CA LYS A 35 1.04 10.26 11.76
C LYS A 35 -0.02 9.24 11.38
N ILE A 36 -0.05 8.89 10.12
CA ILE A 36 -0.87 7.80 9.60
C ILE A 36 -0.20 6.45 9.88
N HIS A 37 -0.97 5.35 9.76
CA HIS A 37 -0.42 4.02 9.98
C HIS A 37 0.78 3.80 9.07
N GLY A 38 0.64 3.89 7.74
CA GLY A 38 1.79 3.71 6.87
C GLY A 38 1.59 4.13 5.42
N LEU A 39 2.70 4.18 4.70
CA LEU A 39 2.79 4.49 3.27
C LEU A 39 3.60 3.45 2.51
N SER A 40 3.18 3.16 1.28
CA SER A 40 4.05 2.53 0.30
C SER A 40 5.17 3.51 -0.07
N PHE A 41 6.41 3.02 0.00
CA PHE A 41 7.61 3.85 -0.12
C PHE A 41 8.55 3.31 -1.19
N SER A 42 8.65 4.04 -2.28
CA SER A 42 9.65 3.87 -3.33
C SER A 42 10.46 5.16 -3.42
N PRO A 43 11.76 5.15 -3.10
CA PRO A 43 12.55 6.39 -3.02
C PRO A 43 13.07 6.89 -4.37
N TYR A 44 12.49 6.46 -5.48
CA TYR A 44 12.87 6.90 -6.81
C TYR A 44 12.69 8.41 -7.01
N VAL A 45 13.58 8.98 -7.81
CA VAL A 45 13.52 10.36 -8.30
C VAL A 45 13.31 10.37 -9.81
N ALA A 46 13.18 11.56 -10.40
CA ALA A 46 12.93 11.71 -11.83
C ALA A 46 13.92 10.90 -12.69
N GLY A 47 13.39 10.12 -13.64
CA GLY A 47 14.16 9.25 -14.53
C GLY A 47 14.61 7.91 -13.97
N GLN A 48 14.24 7.60 -12.72
CA GLN A 48 14.49 6.31 -12.08
C GLN A 48 13.22 5.44 -12.04
N GLY A 49 13.43 4.15 -11.83
CA GLY A 49 12.39 3.13 -11.70
C GLY A 49 13.03 1.77 -11.37
N PRO A 50 12.27 0.67 -11.40
CA PRO A 50 12.78 -0.67 -11.13
C PRO A 50 14.06 -0.98 -11.93
N GLY A 51 15.06 -1.61 -11.26
CA GLY A 51 16.40 -1.86 -11.80
C GLY A 51 17.38 -0.69 -11.63
N THR A 52 16.96 0.42 -10.96
CA THR A 52 17.88 1.49 -10.60
C THR A 52 18.50 1.22 -9.24
N GLU A 53 19.84 1.18 -9.15
CA GLU A 53 20.54 1.05 -7.87
C GLU A 53 20.35 2.30 -7.00
N LEU A 54 19.80 2.12 -5.80
CA LEU A 54 19.52 3.19 -4.85
C LEU A 54 20.68 3.39 -3.88
N SER A 55 21.09 4.65 -3.71
CA SER A 55 22.08 5.01 -2.71
C SER A 55 21.43 5.28 -1.33
N GLU A 56 22.17 5.01 -0.24
CA GLU A 56 21.71 5.36 1.10
C GLU A 56 21.39 6.85 1.26
N ALA A 57 22.16 7.72 0.62
CA ALA A 57 21.95 9.16 0.67
C ALA A 57 20.59 9.55 0.09
N GLN A 58 20.23 8.99 -1.06
CA GLN A 58 18.92 9.20 -1.69
C GLN A 58 17.79 8.64 -0.81
N ILE A 59 17.95 7.42 -0.28
CA ILE A 59 16.95 6.82 0.61
C ILE A 59 16.71 7.72 1.83
N ARG A 60 17.77 8.21 2.47
CA ARG A 60 17.66 9.13 3.63
C ARG A 60 16.98 10.45 3.27
N GLU A 61 17.32 11.04 2.13
CA GLU A 61 16.68 12.27 1.64
C GLU A 61 15.19 12.08 1.40
N ARG A 62 14.81 10.98 0.72
CA ARG A 62 13.40 10.69 0.43
C ARG A 62 12.62 10.32 1.70
N LEU A 63 13.23 9.54 2.61
CA LEU A 63 12.60 9.18 3.88
C LEU A 63 12.37 10.40 4.77
N ALA A 64 13.29 11.37 4.79
CA ALA A 64 13.16 12.61 5.55
C ALA A 64 11.90 13.43 5.20
N VAL A 65 11.35 13.25 3.98
CA VAL A 65 10.10 13.93 3.57
C VAL A 65 8.89 13.37 4.31
N ILE A 66 8.89 12.09 4.68
CA ILE A 66 7.72 11.39 5.23
C ILE A 66 7.88 10.92 6.68
N GLU A 67 9.10 10.96 7.26
CA GLU A 67 9.41 10.34 8.55
C GLU A 67 8.58 10.88 9.72
N ASP A 68 8.14 12.13 9.64
CA ASP A 68 7.28 12.73 10.66
C ASP A 68 5.79 12.45 10.48
N HIS A 69 5.40 11.78 9.39
CA HIS A 69 4.01 11.58 8.99
C HIS A 69 3.52 10.13 9.05
N VAL A 70 4.43 9.16 9.31
CA VAL A 70 4.10 7.73 9.27
C VAL A 70 4.65 6.95 10.45
N HIS A 71 3.99 5.84 10.80
CA HIS A 71 4.52 4.84 11.72
C HIS A 71 5.17 3.67 10.98
N TRP A 72 4.73 3.38 9.76
CA TRP A 72 5.18 2.28 8.93
C TRP A 72 5.50 2.74 7.51
N ILE A 73 6.42 2.00 6.89
CA ILE A 73 6.58 1.99 5.44
C ILE A 73 6.43 0.58 4.90
N ARG A 74 5.99 0.46 3.66
CA ARG A 74 6.03 -0.76 2.89
C ARG A 74 6.98 -0.59 1.71
N THR A 75 7.93 -1.53 1.56
CA THR A 75 8.83 -1.63 0.40
C THR A 75 8.34 -2.72 -0.55
N PHE A 76 8.92 -2.81 -1.74
CA PHE A 76 8.47 -3.73 -2.78
C PHE A 76 9.51 -4.76 -3.18
N SER A 77 10.79 -4.51 -2.90
CA SER A 77 11.93 -5.35 -3.29
C SER A 77 13.00 -5.35 -2.21
N CYS A 78 13.88 -6.33 -2.27
CA CYS A 78 15.07 -6.47 -1.43
C CYS A 78 16.36 -6.46 -2.25
N THR A 79 16.34 -5.95 -3.47
CA THR A 79 17.50 -5.82 -4.38
C THR A 79 17.65 -4.38 -4.85
N ASP A 80 18.65 -4.07 -5.66
CA ASP A 80 18.89 -2.75 -6.27
C ASP A 80 18.94 -1.60 -5.24
N GLY A 81 19.45 -1.86 -4.03
CA GLY A 81 19.55 -0.87 -2.95
C GLY A 81 18.33 -0.78 -2.04
N HIS A 82 17.19 -1.41 -2.39
CA HIS A 82 15.99 -1.43 -1.54
C HIS A 82 16.23 -2.18 -0.23
N GLU A 83 17.15 -3.14 -0.19
CA GLU A 83 17.54 -3.88 1.02
C GLU A 83 18.09 -2.97 2.13
N LYS A 84 18.51 -1.76 1.80
CA LYS A 84 19.02 -0.75 2.74
C LYS A 84 17.88 0.02 3.44
N ILE A 85 16.69 0.09 2.82
CA ILE A 85 15.58 0.93 3.29
C ILE A 85 15.13 0.55 4.71
N PRO A 86 14.89 -0.73 5.06
CA PRO A 86 14.37 -1.09 6.37
C PRO A 86 15.30 -0.73 7.53
N ALA A 87 16.61 -0.85 7.34
CA ALA A 87 17.59 -0.44 8.35
C ALA A 87 17.57 1.08 8.57
N ILE A 88 17.50 1.86 7.50
CA ILE A 88 17.43 3.33 7.57
C ILE A 88 16.12 3.80 8.21
N ALA A 89 15.00 3.13 7.90
CA ALA A 89 13.71 3.40 8.52
C ALA A 89 13.71 3.11 10.03
N ALA A 90 14.35 2.03 10.44
CA ALA A 90 14.50 1.64 11.84
C ALA A 90 15.27 2.69 12.66
N GLU A 91 16.29 3.37 12.10
CA GLU A 91 16.99 4.49 12.73
C GLU A 91 16.06 5.66 13.11
N LYS A 92 14.93 5.78 12.41
CA LYS A 92 13.91 6.81 12.62
C LYS A 92 12.71 6.31 13.45
N GLY A 93 12.77 5.08 13.94
CA GLY A 93 11.68 4.44 14.68
C GLY A 93 10.48 4.07 13.81
N ILE A 94 10.65 4.01 12.48
CA ILE A 94 9.63 3.60 11.52
C ILE A 94 9.73 2.09 11.32
N LYS A 95 8.62 1.38 11.43
CA LYS A 95 8.52 -0.05 11.15
C LYS A 95 8.43 -0.32 9.66
N SER A 96 8.94 -1.47 9.24
CA SER A 96 8.92 -1.87 7.83
C SER A 96 8.09 -3.13 7.59
N MET A 97 7.18 -3.04 6.62
CA MET A 97 6.64 -4.17 5.87
C MET A 97 7.55 -4.35 4.65
N VAL A 98 8.39 -5.37 4.69
CA VAL A 98 9.42 -5.64 3.67
C VAL A 98 8.81 -6.48 2.57
N GLY A 99 8.77 -5.94 1.36
CA GLY A 99 8.30 -6.66 0.17
C GLY A 99 9.42 -7.47 -0.46
N VAL A 100 9.11 -8.71 -0.80
CA VAL A 100 9.93 -9.62 -1.62
C VAL A 100 9.31 -9.65 -3.01
N TRP A 101 9.98 -9.08 -4.00
CA TRP A 101 9.46 -9.11 -5.36
C TRP A 101 9.69 -10.48 -5.98
N LEU A 102 8.60 -11.17 -6.30
CA LEU A 102 8.64 -12.44 -7.01
C LEU A 102 8.07 -12.28 -8.43
N ASP A 103 8.69 -12.97 -9.39
CA ASP A 103 8.25 -13.08 -10.77
C ASP A 103 8.63 -14.46 -11.34
N ASP A 104 8.71 -14.63 -12.65
CA ASP A 104 9.11 -15.86 -13.32
C ASP A 104 10.63 -16.11 -13.34
N ASP A 105 11.46 -15.13 -12.91
CA ASP A 105 12.92 -15.27 -12.76
C ASP A 105 13.27 -15.89 -11.40
N ARG A 106 13.44 -17.20 -11.39
CA ARG A 106 13.73 -17.97 -10.16
C ARG A 106 15.05 -17.58 -9.49
N GLU A 107 16.08 -17.18 -10.24
CA GLU A 107 17.37 -16.79 -9.66
C GLU A 107 17.23 -15.47 -8.90
N LYS A 108 16.49 -14.53 -9.46
CA LYS A 108 16.15 -13.27 -8.82
C LYS A 108 15.24 -13.47 -7.60
N ASN A 109 14.25 -14.33 -7.69
CA ASN A 109 13.39 -14.69 -6.54
C ASN A 109 14.22 -15.18 -5.34
N GLU A 110 15.20 -16.06 -5.58
CA GLU A 110 16.09 -16.56 -4.53
C GLU A 110 17.01 -15.45 -3.95
N GLU A 111 17.41 -14.47 -4.75
CA GLU A 111 18.17 -13.31 -4.25
C GLU A 111 17.32 -12.42 -3.37
N GLU A 112 16.13 -12.08 -3.80
CA GLU A 112 15.12 -11.34 -3.03
C GLU A 112 14.86 -11.99 -1.66
N ILE A 113 14.61 -13.31 -1.65
CA ILE A 113 14.36 -14.09 -0.43
C ILE A 113 15.58 -14.08 0.49
N ARG A 114 16.80 -14.31 -0.03
CA ARG A 114 18.01 -14.27 0.80
C ARG A 114 18.20 -12.92 1.48
N ASN A 115 17.98 -11.83 0.75
CA ASN A 115 18.12 -10.48 1.28
C ASN A 115 17.03 -10.18 2.32
N ALA A 116 15.78 -10.59 2.08
CA ALA A 116 14.69 -10.44 3.06
C ALA A 116 15.00 -11.19 4.38
N ILE A 117 15.57 -12.39 4.30
CA ILE A 117 16.01 -13.16 5.48
C ILE A 117 17.10 -12.40 6.25
N VAL A 118 18.06 -11.80 5.57
CA VAL A 118 19.11 -10.98 6.21
C VAL A 118 18.50 -9.77 6.92
N ILE A 119 17.58 -9.05 6.27
CA ILE A 119 16.88 -7.88 6.81
C ILE A 119 16.10 -8.27 8.08
N ALA A 120 15.33 -9.35 8.02
CA ALA A 120 14.50 -9.81 9.12
C ALA A 120 15.37 -10.26 10.33
N ASN A 121 16.43 -11.05 10.10
CA ASN A 121 17.34 -11.48 11.15
C ASN A 121 18.15 -10.32 11.77
N ALA A 122 18.30 -9.19 11.08
CA ALA A 122 18.86 -7.96 11.64
C ALA A 122 17.85 -7.15 12.47
N GLY A 123 16.59 -7.58 12.57
CA GLY A 123 15.53 -6.91 13.33
C GLY A 123 14.92 -5.70 12.61
N HIS A 124 15.04 -5.61 11.27
CA HIS A 124 14.58 -4.48 10.49
C HIS A 124 13.28 -4.75 9.73
N ALA A 125 12.67 -5.94 9.84
CA ALA A 125 11.37 -6.27 9.29
C ALA A 125 10.41 -6.64 10.42
N ALA A 126 9.23 -6.04 10.45
CA ALA A 126 8.14 -6.47 11.32
C ALA A 126 7.18 -7.42 10.59
N ILE A 127 7.04 -7.22 9.29
CA ILE A 127 6.28 -8.08 8.38
C ILE A 127 7.10 -8.29 7.12
N VAL A 128 7.04 -9.50 6.55
CA VAL A 128 7.59 -9.82 5.22
C VAL A 128 6.46 -10.23 4.30
N GLY A 129 6.25 -9.46 3.23
CA GLY A 129 5.29 -9.75 2.16
C GLY A 129 5.98 -10.52 1.02
N VAL A 130 5.68 -11.80 0.89
CA VAL A 130 6.31 -12.71 -0.10
C VAL A 130 5.53 -12.67 -1.40
N GLY A 131 6.01 -11.91 -2.36
CA GLY A 131 5.35 -11.62 -3.63
C GLY A 131 4.40 -10.43 -3.55
N ASN A 132 4.21 -9.78 -4.69
CA ASN A 132 3.24 -8.69 -4.88
C ASN A 132 2.43 -8.97 -6.15
N GLU A 133 1.15 -9.27 -5.99
CA GLU A 133 0.19 -9.49 -7.10
C GLU A 133 0.67 -10.53 -8.14
N VAL A 134 1.48 -11.48 -7.71
CA VAL A 134 2.11 -12.45 -8.60
C VAL A 134 1.10 -13.44 -9.19
N LEU A 135 0.01 -13.72 -8.46
CA LEU A 135 -1.11 -14.51 -8.96
C LEU A 135 -1.96 -13.69 -9.94
N LEU A 136 -2.27 -12.45 -9.59
CA LEU A 136 -3.00 -11.52 -10.46
C LEU A 136 -2.26 -11.27 -11.78
N ARG A 137 -0.91 -11.18 -11.74
CA ARG A 137 -0.06 -11.07 -12.94
C ARG A 137 0.12 -12.40 -13.68
N GLY A 138 -0.24 -13.54 -13.06
CA GLY A 138 -0.12 -14.88 -13.66
C GLY A 138 1.32 -15.36 -13.84
N GLU A 139 2.26 -14.87 -13.04
CA GLU A 139 3.70 -15.19 -13.14
C GLU A 139 4.09 -16.45 -12.35
N LEU A 140 3.38 -16.78 -11.27
CA LEU A 140 3.52 -18.01 -10.51
C LEU A 140 2.16 -18.69 -10.33
N THR A 141 2.20 -20.00 -10.13
CA THR A 141 1.04 -20.76 -9.66
C THR A 141 0.87 -20.64 -8.16
N ALA A 142 -0.33 -20.91 -7.64
CA ALA A 142 -0.59 -20.89 -6.19
C ALA A 142 0.30 -21.89 -5.43
N ASP A 143 0.59 -23.06 -5.99
CA ASP A 143 1.45 -24.05 -5.35
C ASP A 143 2.91 -23.59 -5.27
N GLU A 144 3.44 -22.96 -6.32
CA GLU A 144 4.79 -22.37 -6.32
C GLU A 144 4.88 -21.23 -5.29
N LEU A 145 3.87 -20.38 -5.21
CA LEU A 145 3.83 -19.28 -4.23
C LEU A 145 3.73 -19.80 -2.80
N VAL A 146 2.92 -20.81 -2.52
CA VAL A 146 2.87 -21.47 -1.20
C VAL A 146 4.25 -21.99 -0.81
N ALA A 147 4.97 -22.62 -1.73
CA ALA A 147 6.33 -23.12 -1.45
C ALA A 147 7.30 -21.98 -1.08
N TYR A 148 7.23 -20.84 -1.77
CA TYR A 148 8.04 -19.65 -1.39
C TYR A 148 7.64 -19.06 -0.04
N ILE A 149 6.35 -18.98 0.27
CA ILE A 149 5.86 -18.50 1.57
C ILE A 149 6.38 -19.41 2.69
N GLU A 150 6.28 -20.72 2.54
CA GLU A 150 6.76 -21.70 3.52
C GLU A 150 8.29 -21.65 3.67
N GLN A 151 9.03 -21.50 2.57
CA GLN A 151 10.49 -21.33 2.59
C GLN A 151 10.88 -20.09 3.41
N VAL A 152 10.25 -18.97 3.16
CA VAL A 152 10.50 -17.70 3.89
C VAL A 152 10.15 -17.88 5.36
N LYS A 153 8.96 -18.39 5.69
CA LYS A 153 8.52 -18.60 7.08
C LYS A 153 9.49 -19.46 7.88
N ALA A 154 10.01 -20.52 7.27
CA ALA A 154 10.96 -21.42 7.95
C ALA A 154 12.28 -20.74 8.33
N ALA A 155 12.59 -19.60 7.73
CA ALA A 155 13.83 -18.84 7.95
C ALA A 155 13.64 -17.53 8.74
N MET A 156 12.40 -17.16 9.07
CA MET A 156 12.10 -15.92 9.80
C MET A 156 12.26 -16.08 11.31
N PRO A 157 12.65 -15.00 12.02
CA PRO A 157 12.48 -14.91 13.46
C PRO A 157 11.01 -15.07 13.90
N ASP A 158 10.77 -15.59 15.12
CA ASP A 158 9.42 -15.87 15.64
C ASP A 158 8.51 -14.62 15.75
N ASP A 159 9.08 -13.44 15.83
CA ASP A 159 8.37 -12.16 15.95
C ASP A 159 8.09 -11.47 14.62
N VAL A 160 8.53 -12.04 13.48
CA VAL A 160 8.29 -11.53 12.14
C VAL A 160 7.13 -12.30 11.49
N GLN A 161 6.06 -11.58 11.15
CA GLN A 161 4.94 -12.17 10.44
C GLN A 161 5.22 -12.28 8.94
N VAL A 162 4.78 -13.37 8.33
CA VAL A 162 4.91 -13.59 6.89
C VAL A 162 3.53 -13.60 6.24
N GLY A 163 3.36 -12.81 5.20
CA GLY A 163 2.15 -12.71 4.41
C GLY A 163 2.42 -12.71 2.92
N TYR A 164 1.38 -12.68 2.14
CA TYR A 164 1.39 -12.45 0.69
C TYR A 164 0.58 -11.19 0.40
N VAL A 165 1.00 -10.43 -0.61
CA VAL A 165 0.32 -9.21 -1.04
C VAL A 165 -0.38 -9.43 -2.37
N ASP A 166 -1.70 -9.34 -2.39
CA ASP A 166 -2.49 -9.38 -3.62
C ASP A 166 -3.87 -8.72 -3.45
N ALA A 167 -4.61 -8.62 -4.55
CA ALA A 167 -5.98 -8.19 -4.53
C ALA A 167 -6.81 -9.03 -3.56
N TYR A 168 -7.69 -8.38 -2.81
CA TYR A 168 -8.47 -9.01 -1.72
C TYR A 168 -9.20 -10.29 -2.14
N PHE A 169 -9.61 -10.42 -3.41
CA PHE A 169 -10.35 -11.58 -3.94
C PHE A 169 -9.45 -12.80 -4.21
N GLU A 170 -8.15 -12.61 -4.44
CA GLU A 170 -7.21 -13.71 -4.63
C GLU A 170 -7.14 -14.64 -3.41
N PHE A 171 -7.34 -14.11 -2.21
CA PHE A 171 -7.40 -14.92 -1.00
C PHE A 171 -8.69 -15.75 -0.88
N GLU A 172 -9.79 -15.32 -1.50
CA GLU A 172 -11.02 -16.11 -1.60
C GLU A 172 -10.87 -17.24 -2.63
N ASP A 173 -10.24 -16.93 -3.77
CA ASP A 173 -10.05 -17.86 -4.88
C ASP A 173 -8.94 -18.88 -4.58
N HIS A 174 -7.97 -18.53 -3.74
CA HIS A 174 -6.82 -19.36 -3.35
C HIS A 174 -6.71 -19.58 -1.84
N PRO A 175 -7.58 -20.39 -1.20
CA PRO A 175 -7.56 -20.60 0.27
C PRO A 175 -6.24 -21.18 0.80
N SER A 176 -5.46 -21.90 -0.03
CA SER A 176 -4.14 -22.43 0.33
C SER A 176 -3.14 -21.31 0.63
N ILE A 177 -3.20 -20.21 -0.11
CA ILE A 177 -2.38 -19.02 0.14
C ILE A 177 -2.72 -18.40 1.51
N ALA A 178 -4.02 -18.17 1.75
CA ALA A 178 -4.46 -17.64 3.04
C ALA A 178 -4.06 -18.58 4.21
N ALA A 179 -4.08 -19.90 4.00
CA ALA A 179 -3.65 -20.87 5.00
C ALA A 179 -2.14 -20.79 5.29
N ALA A 180 -1.30 -20.59 4.27
CA ALA A 180 0.16 -20.51 4.40
C ALA A 180 0.63 -19.24 5.12
N CYS A 181 -0.07 -18.10 4.96
CA CYS A 181 0.27 -16.82 5.56
C CYS A 181 0.01 -16.76 7.08
N ASP A 182 0.75 -15.92 7.81
CA ASP A 182 0.47 -15.53 9.20
C ASP A 182 -0.48 -14.32 9.24
N VAL A 183 -0.37 -13.44 8.26
CA VAL A 183 -1.15 -12.22 8.07
C VAL A 183 -1.58 -12.11 6.60
N ILE A 184 -2.79 -11.64 6.35
CA ILE A 184 -3.30 -11.36 5.01
C ILE A 184 -3.00 -9.90 4.67
N LEU A 185 -2.30 -9.67 3.56
CA LEU A 185 -1.92 -8.36 3.07
C LEU A 185 -2.74 -8.04 1.82
N ALA A 186 -3.90 -7.43 2.03
CA ALA A 186 -4.90 -7.26 0.98
C ALA A 186 -4.78 -5.90 0.28
N ASN A 187 -4.60 -5.90 -1.04
CA ASN A 187 -4.74 -4.73 -1.88
C ASN A 187 -6.22 -4.49 -2.16
N CYS A 188 -6.69 -3.27 -1.86
CA CYS A 188 -8.09 -2.88 -1.95
C CYS A 188 -8.20 -1.56 -2.70
N TYR A 189 -8.56 -1.61 -3.98
CA TYR A 189 -8.61 -0.43 -4.85
C TYR A 189 -10.01 -0.22 -5.47
N PRO A 190 -10.92 0.51 -4.80
CA PRO A 190 -12.18 0.90 -5.43
C PRO A 190 -11.99 1.64 -6.75
N PHE A 191 -10.88 2.35 -6.93
CA PHE A 191 -10.56 3.06 -8.16
C PHE A 191 -10.44 2.11 -9.36
N TRP A 192 -9.64 1.05 -9.25
CA TRP A 192 -9.41 0.11 -10.34
C TRP A 192 -10.66 -0.71 -10.72
N GLU A 193 -11.60 -0.84 -9.78
CA GLU A 193 -12.90 -1.46 -10.02
C GLU A 193 -13.98 -0.45 -10.52
N GLY A 194 -13.57 0.76 -10.89
CA GLY A 194 -14.46 1.77 -11.48
C GLY A 194 -15.50 2.35 -10.51
N CYS A 195 -15.28 2.20 -9.20
CA CYS A 195 -16.23 2.66 -8.19
C CYS A 195 -16.24 4.19 -8.08
N PRO A 196 -17.38 4.88 -8.23
CA PRO A 196 -17.44 6.32 -8.00
C PRO A 196 -16.97 6.71 -6.60
N ALA A 197 -16.27 7.85 -6.47
CA ALA A 197 -15.71 8.32 -5.20
C ALA A 197 -16.74 8.41 -4.06
N ASP A 198 -18.01 8.71 -4.38
CA ASP A 198 -19.13 8.75 -3.43
C ASP A 198 -19.41 7.41 -2.75
N HIS A 199 -19.06 6.33 -3.38
CA HIS A 199 -19.28 4.96 -2.90
C HIS A 199 -17.97 4.24 -2.48
N ALA A 200 -16.82 4.86 -2.73
CA ALA A 200 -15.51 4.23 -2.57
C ALA A 200 -15.25 3.72 -1.14
N LEU A 201 -15.64 4.49 -0.09
CA LEU A 201 -15.49 4.04 1.30
C LEU A 201 -16.32 2.79 1.61
N LEU A 202 -17.57 2.73 1.15
CA LEU A 202 -18.43 1.56 1.39
C LEU A 202 -17.90 0.34 0.65
N TYR A 203 -17.40 0.54 -0.56
CA TYR A 203 -16.82 -0.52 -1.36
C TYR A 203 -15.49 -1.02 -0.76
N MET A 204 -14.63 -0.11 -0.29
CA MET A 204 -13.42 -0.43 0.46
C MET A 204 -13.71 -1.30 1.70
N LYS A 205 -14.72 -0.93 2.48
CA LYS A 205 -15.17 -1.72 3.64
C LYS A 205 -15.61 -3.13 3.25
N GLU A 206 -16.27 -3.30 2.10
CA GLU A 206 -16.67 -4.62 1.63
C GLU A 206 -15.47 -5.45 1.13
N MET A 207 -14.52 -4.84 0.39
CA MET A 207 -13.28 -5.49 0.01
C MET A 207 -12.54 -6.04 1.24
N TYR A 208 -12.37 -5.18 2.26
CA TYR A 208 -11.71 -5.56 3.51
C TYR A 208 -12.46 -6.71 4.24
N ARG A 209 -13.80 -6.65 4.31
CA ARG A 209 -14.59 -7.73 4.91
C ARG A 209 -14.47 -9.05 4.14
N ARG A 210 -14.33 -8.99 2.82
CA ARG A 210 -14.07 -10.18 2.00
C ARG A 210 -12.71 -10.78 2.34
N ALA A 211 -11.65 -9.96 2.41
CA ALA A 211 -10.34 -10.39 2.87
C ALA A 211 -10.39 -11.01 4.29
N GLN A 212 -11.14 -10.39 5.23
CA GLN A 212 -11.34 -10.93 6.58
C GLN A 212 -12.01 -12.32 6.58
N ARG A 213 -13.00 -12.54 5.71
CA ARG A 213 -13.63 -13.87 5.58
C ARG A 213 -12.64 -14.91 5.08
N ALA A 214 -11.84 -14.59 4.07
CA ALA A 214 -10.81 -15.46 3.52
C ALA A 214 -9.69 -15.74 4.54
N ALA A 215 -9.36 -14.76 5.38
CA ALA A 215 -8.32 -14.87 6.42
C ALA A 215 -8.62 -15.90 7.51
N ASN A 216 -9.88 -16.30 7.68
CA ASN A 216 -10.29 -17.30 8.66
C ASN A 216 -9.75 -17.03 10.08
N GLY A 217 -9.86 -15.78 10.54
CA GLY A 217 -9.45 -15.35 11.88
C GLY A 217 -7.99 -14.88 12.02
N LYS A 218 -7.20 -14.92 10.95
CA LYS A 218 -5.86 -14.31 10.92
C LYS A 218 -5.97 -12.78 10.82
N PRO A 219 -4.94 -12.03 11.23
CA PRO A 219 -4.88 -10.59 11.00
C PRO A 219 -4.99 -10.24 9.52
N VAL A 220 -5.61 -9.11 9.21
CA VAL A 220 -5.72 -8.56 7.85
C VAL A 220 -5.26 -7.11 7.89
N ILE A 221 -4.33 -6.78 7.01
CA ILE A 221 -3.84 -5.41 6.78
C ILE A 221 -4.23 -5.02 5.36
N VAL A 222 -4.71 -3.81 5.18
CA VAL A 222 -4.81 -3.21 3.85
C VAL A 222 -3.42 -2.79 3.43
N SER A 223 -2.78 -3.62 2.59
CA SER A 223 -1.38 -3.43 2.17
C SER A 223 -1.22 -2.39 1.08
N GLU A 224 -2.27 -2.15 0.30
CA GLU A 224 -2.37 -1.03 -0.63
C GLU A 224 -3.80 -0.56 -0.79
N THR A 225 -3.96 0.75 -0.82
CA THR A 225 -5.16 1.46 -1.27
C THR A 225 -4.79 2.90 -1.60
N GLY A 226 -5.50 3.53 -2.52
CA GLY A 226 -5.21 4.89 -2.93
C GLY A 226 -6.23 5.43 -3.93
N TRP A 227 -6.02 6.70 -4.32
CA TRP A 227 -6.80 7.36 -5.35
C TRP A 227 -5.92 8.35 -6.11
N PRO A 228 -5.79 8.25 -7.45
CA PRO A 228 -4.97 9.17 -8.22
C PRO A 228 -5.64 10.54 -8.32
N ASN A 229 -4.83 11.60 -8.35
CA ASN A 229 -5.38 12.96 -8.42
C ASN A 229 -5.42 13.56 -9.83
N VAL A 230 -4.83 12.88 -10.81
CA VAL A 230 -4.79 13.28 -12.23
C VAL A 230 -4.85 12.03 -13.09
N GLY A 231 -5.44 12.15 -14.28
CA GLY A 231 -5.47 11.12 -15.31
C GLY A 231 -6.86 10.85 -15.85
N THR A 232 -6.98 9.78 -16.63
CA THR A 232 -8.24 9.35 -17.24
C THR A 232 -9.08 8.54 -16.26
N ALA A 233 -10.38 8.77 -16.25
CA ALA A 233 -11.33 8.03 -15.42
C ALA A 233 -11.37 6.54 -15.82
N THR A 234 -11.50 5.68 -14.81
CA THR A 234 -11.79 4.26 -14.99
C THR A 234 -13.27 4.05 -14.67
N ASP A 235 -14.11 3.81 -15.66
CA ASP A 235 -15.57 3.75 -15.52
C ASP A 235 -16.13 4.92 -14.71
N GLY A 236 -16.63 4.67 -13.49
CA GLY A 236 -17.19 5.70 -12.60
C GLY A 236 -16.17 6.34 -11.65
N ALA A 237 -14.93 5.86 -11.62
CA ALA A 237 -13.88 6.38 -10.76
C ALA A 237 -13.12 7.52 -11.47
N GLU A 238 -13.34 8.75 -11.00
CA GLU A 238 -12.73 9.95 -11.59
C GLU A 238 -11.51 10.39 -10.79
N PRO A 239 -10.30 10.46 -11.42
CA PRO A 239 -9.12 11.08 -10.81
C PRO A 239 -9.37 12.59 -10.63
N SER A 240 -9.20 13.08 -9.41
CA SER A 240 -9.17 14.50 -9.11
C SER A 240 -8.54 14.75 -7.76
N LEU A 241 -8.05 15.98 -7.55
CA LEU A 241 -7.52 16.40 -6.27
C LEU A 241 -8.55 16.24 -5.15
N GLU A 242 -9.78 16.62 -5.39
CA GLU A 242 -10.87 16.56 -4.41
C GLU A 242 -11.23 15.11 -4.07
N ASN A 243 -11.37 14.22 -5.06
CA ASN A 243 -11.65 12.82 -4.84
C ASN A 243 -10.49 12.11 -4.12
N ALA A 244 -9.23 12.43 -4.45
CA ALA A 244 -8.06 11.87 -3.78
C ALA A 244 -8.01 12.28 -2.30
N ILE A 245 -8.24 13.55 -1.97
CA ILE A 245 -8.33 14.04 -0.60
C ILE A 245 -9.49 13.36 0.15
N ARG A 246 -10.66 13.33 -0.46
CA ARG A 246 -11.83 12.68 0.12
C ARG A 246 -11.56 11.20 0.44
N TYR A 247 -10.98 10.47 -0.50
CA TYR A 247 -10.67 9.07 -0.31
C TYR A 247 -9.66 8.85 0.80
N LEU A 248 -8.58 9.62 0.84
CA LEU A 248 -7.58 9.59 1.90
C LEU A 248 -8.20 9.82 3.29
N LEU A 249 -8.95 10.91 3.46
CA LEU A 249 -9.56 11.28 4.73
C LEU A 249 -10.59 10.22 5.21
N ASN A 250 -11.41 9.71 4.30
CA ASN A 250 -12.40 8.69 4.61
C ASN A 250 -11.75 7.36 4.97
N THR A 251 -10.69 6.97 4.27
CA THR A 251 -9.95 5.73 4.54
C THR A 251 -9.34 5.74 5.93
N TYR A 252 -8.62 6.79 6.30
CA TYR A 252 -7.97 6.84 7.61
C TYR A 252 -8.94 7.09 8.78
N ARG A 253 -10.01 7.84 8.55
CA ARG A 253 -11.09 7.95 9.54
C ARG A 253 -11.73 6.59 9.82
N TRP A 254 -12.04 5.83 8.78
CA TRP A 254 -12.54 4.47 8.94
C TRP A 254 -11.50 3.55 9.61
N ALA A 255 -10.25 3.64 9.22
CA ALA A 255 -9.17 2.85 9.79
C ALA A 255 -9.07 3.07 11.31
N GLU A 256 -9.17 4.32 11.77
CA GLU A 256 -9.19 4.67 13.20
C GLU A 256 -10.47 4.18 13.91
N GLU A 257 -11.66 4.33 13.28
CA GLU A 257 -12.93 3.92 13.87
C GLU A 257 -13.07 2.40 14.04
N ASP A 258 -12.54 1.61 13.10
CA ASP A 258 -12.70 0.15 13.04
C ASP A 258 -11.38 -0.60 13.42
N ASP A 259 -10.33 0.11 13.89
CA ASP A 259 -9.01 -0.43 14.26
C ASP A 259 -8.38 -1.26 13.13
N VAL A 260 -8.26 -0.66 11.95
CA VAL A 260 -7.73 -1.29 10.74
C VAL A 260 -6.38 -0.71 10.38
N ASP A 261 -5.40 -1.57 10.20
CA ASP A 261 -4.09 -1.18 9.69
C ASP A 261 -4.14 -0.94 8.17
N VAL A 262 -3.70 0.25 7.74
CA VAL A 262 -3.72 0.66 6.34
C VAL A 262 -2.37 1.22 5.91
N ILE A 263 -1.79 0.64 4.87
CA ILE A 263 -0.67 1.20 4.11
C ILE A 263 -1.26 1.89 2.87
N TYR A 264 -1.13 3.21 2.81
CA TYR A 264 -1.68 3.98 1.69
C TYR A 264 -0.69 4.04 0.52
N PHE A 265 -1.19 3.88 -0.67
CA PHE A 265 -0.42 3.95 -1.89
C PHE A 265 -0.61 5.34 -2.54
N SER A 266 0.39 6.21 -2.55
CA SER A 266 1.78 5.98 -2.15
C SER A 266 2.39 7.26 -1.56
N ALA A 267 3.66 7.19 -1.12
CA ALA A 267 4.38 8.36 -0.64
C ALA A 267 4.59 9.37 -1.77
N PHE A 268 5.14 8.95 -2.91
CA PHE A 268 5.53 9.83 -4.01
C PHE A 268 4.85 9.48 -5.32
N ASP A 269 4.73 10.49 -6.18
CA ASP A 269 4.41 10.29 -7.59
C ASP A 269 5.57 9.56 -8.30
N GLU A 270 5.22 8.59 -9.15
CA GLU A 270 6.17 7.69 -9.81
C GLU A 270 5.96 7.67 -11.33
N ALA A 271 6.65 8.56 -12.05
CA ALA A 271 6.47 8.76 -13.49
C ALA A 271 6.72 7.50 -14.35
N TRP A 272 7.50 6.54 -13.88
CA TRP A 272 7.79 5.30 -14.59
C TRP A 272 6.57 4.37 -14.73
N LYS A 273 5.53 4.54 -13.91
CA LYS A 273 4.32 3.70 -13.91
C LYS A 273 3.34 4.01 -15.04
N VAL A 274 3.48 5.13 -15.73
CA VAL A 274 2.55 5.58 -16.80
C VAL A 274 2.31 4.52 -17.89
N GLY A 275 3.31 3.69 -18.21
CA GLY A 275 3.16 2.65 -19.24
C GLY A 275 2.23 1.52 -18.85
N ALA A 276 2.39 0.97 -17.68
CA ALA A 276 1.66 -0.21 -17.21
C ALA A 276 0.27 0.14 -16.63
N GLU A 277 0.17 1.27 -15.92
CA GLU A 277 -1.05 1.69 -15.22
C GLU A 277 -1.83 2.81 -15.95
N GLY A 278 -1.48 3.09 -17.21
CA GLY A 278 -2.05 4.22 -17.94
C GLY A 278 -1.56 5.56 -17.40
N ASP A 279 -2.25 6.65 -17.76
CA ASP A 279 -1.84 8.01 -17.38
C ASP A 279 -2.04 8.30 -15.87
N VAL A 280 -2.87 7.54 -15.18
CA VAL A 280 -3.05 7.65 -13.72
C VAL A 280 -1.85 7.12 -12.93
N GLY A 281 -1.09 6.21 -13.49
CA GLY A 281 0.00 5.49 -12.81
C GLY A 281 1.02 6.41 -12.13
N ALA A 282 1.25 7.60 -12.68
CA ALA A 282 2.21 8.56 -12.14
C ALA A 282 1.69 9.37 -10.93
N TYR A 283 0.39 9.34 -10.58
CA TYR A 283 -0.22 10.38 -9.75
C TYR A 283 -0.90 9.88 -8.48
N TRP A 284 -0.35 8.84 -7.86
CA TRP A 284 -0.86 8.23 -6.62
C TRP A 284 -0.24 8.81 -5.34
N GLY A 285 0.87 9.54 -5.45
CA GLY A 285 1.62 10.05 -4.32
C GLY A 285 0.88 11.08 -3.48
N LEU A 286 1.15 11.13 -2.18
CA LEU A 286 0.77 12.25 -1.32
C LEU A 286 1.72 13.44 -1.51
N TRP A 287 2.94 13.15 -1.96
CA TRP A 287 3.94 14.12 -2.43
C TRP A 287 4.18 13.91 -3.93
N ASP A 288 4.55 14.97 -4.61
CA ASP A 288 4.98 14.87 -6.00
C ASP A 288 6.36 14.17 -6.13
N ALA A 289 6.84 13.97 -7.35
CA ALA A 289 8.12 13.32 -7.60
C ALA A 289 9.32 14.06 -6.97
N ASP A 290 9.21 15.37 -6.78
CA ASP A 290 10.24 16.21 -6.16
C ASP A 290 10.14 16.27 -4.62
N GLY A 291 9.09 15.65 -4.03
CA GLY A 291 8.86 15.63 -2.59
C GLY A 291 8.06 16.83 -2.07
N ASN A 292 7.41 17.61 -2.93
CA ASN A 292 6.51 18.66 -2.50
C ASN A 292 5.13 18.08 -2.15
N PRO A 293 4.52 18.48 -1.02
CA PRO A 293 3.21 17.96 -0.64
C PRO A 293 2.13 18.43 -1.61
N LYS A 294 1.30 17.49 -2.09
CA LYS A 294 0.24 17.77 -3.07
C LYS A 294 -1.05 18.27 -2.44
N TYR A 295 -1.28 17.92 -1.19
CA TYR A 295 -2.56 18.13 -0.50
C TYR A 295 -2.46 19.07 0.70
N SER A 296 -1.34 19.73 0.87
CA SER A 296 -1.11 20.65 1.99
C SER A 296 -1.03 22.13 1.58
#